data_a5518f1c98b9b16610682fab0203bdc8
#
_entry.id   a5518f1c98b9b16610682fab0203bdc8
#
_cell.length_a   1.000
_cell.length_b   1.000
_cell.length_c   1.000
_cell.angle_alpha   90.00
_cell.angle_beta   90.00
_cell.angle_gamma   90.00
#
_symmetry.space_group_name_H-M   'P 1'
#
loop_
_entity.id
_entity.type
_entity.pdbx_description
1 polymer ?
#
loop_
_entity_poly.entity_id
_entity_poly.type
_entity_poly.pdbx_seq_one_letter_code
_entity_poly.pdbx_strand_id
1 'polypeptide(L)'
;MEQNDNNIKISNNKSKIKFEMNNGLLISKVIDGRFPDYSKVVPADNNKILQIKLNDFKKSVERVITVSSDHKEGLKMFISKDSLKLSVNNPNSGEGIENINVKFNSDDMEISFNSRYLIDIASQIESESIIINLKDPGSPVLISDLSDKNSFHVVMPMKI
;
A
#
# COMPACT_ATOMS: atom_id res chain seq x y z
N MET A 1 -38.87 8.92 -20.03
CA MET A 1 -37.49 9.19 -19.58
C MET A 1 -37.47 8.98 -18.08
N GLU A 2 -37.11 7.77 -17.64
CA GLU A 2 -36.93 7.49 -16.21
C GLU A 2 -35.64 8.19 -15.78
N GLN A 3 -35.77 9.19 -14.90
CA GLN A 3 -34.62 9.70 -14.16
C GLN A 3 -34.12 8.56 -13.28
N ASN A 4 -32.97 7.97 -13.67
CA ASN A 4 -32.21 7.10 -12.80
C ASN A 4 -31.67 7.94 -11.65
N ASP A 5 -32.44 8.02 -10.59
CA ASP A 5 -32.03 8.68 -9.35
C ASP A 5 -31.03 7.75 -8.65
N ASN A 6 -29.74 7.95 -8.93
CA ASN A 6 -28.64 7.15 -8.36
C ASN A 6 -28.35 7.53 -6.88
N ASN A 7 -29.36 7.99 -6.15
CA ASN A 7 -29.21 8.39 -4.77
C ASN A 7 -29.17 7.16 -3.85
N ILE A 8 -28.21 7.16 -2.93
CA ILE A 8 -28.12 6.19 -1.85
C ILE A 8 -28.57 6.90 -0.57
N LYS A 9 -29.62 6.36 0.08
CA LYS A 9 -30.04 6.84 1.40
C LYS A 9 -29.26 6.09 2.47
N ILE A 10 -28.49 6.84 3.26
CA ILE A 10 -27.71 6.28 4.36
C ILE A 10 -28.39 6.64 5.68
N SER A 11 -28.60 5.64 6.53
CA SER A 11 -29.08 5.83 7.90
C SER A 11 -28.29 4.96 8.86
N ASN A 12 -28.05 5.44 10.07
CA ASN A 12 -27.28 4.73 11.08
C ASN A 12 -27.87 4.90 12.48
N ASN A 13 -27.53 3.96 13.34
CA ASN A 13 -27.69 4.05 14.79
C ASN A 13 -26.40 3.57 15.47
N LYS A 14 -26.38 3.46 16.80
CA LYS A 14 -25.19 3.04 17.55
C LYS A 14 -24.62 1.67 17.17
N SER A 15 -25.39 0.78 16.56
CA SER A 15 -25.00 -0.60 16.29
C SER A 15 -25.05 -1.01 14.82
N LYS A 16 -25.74 -0.25 13.97
CA LYS A 16 -25.96 -0.62 12.56
C LYS A 16 -25.91 0.60 11.66
N ILE A 17 -25.41 0.38 10.44
CA ILE A 17 -25.50 1.30 9.30
C ILE A 17 -26.30 0.62 8.20
N LYS A 18 -27.18 1.39 7.54
CA LYS A 18 -28.07 0.93 6.48
C LYS A 18 -27.88 1.81 5.24
N PHE A 19 -27.73 1.17 4.11
CA PHE A 19 -27.68 1.78 2.78
C PHE A 19 -28.88 1.30 1.99
N GLU A 20 -29.75 2.21 1.57
CA GLU A 20 -30.91 1.93 0.74
C GLU A 20 -30.66 2.47 -0.67
N MET A 21 -30.80 1.62 -1.64
CA MET A 21 -30.67 1.89 -3.08
C MET A 21 -31.95 1.46 -3.78
N ASN A 22 -32.19 1.93 -5.00
CA ASN A 22 -33.39 1.56 -5.76
C ASN A 22 -33.62 0.06 -5.86
N ASN A 23 -32.52 -0.73 -6.00
CA ASN A 23 -32.61 -2.17 -6.26
C ASN A 23 -32.07 -3.00 -5.10
N GLY A 24 -31.77 -2.41 -3.93
CA GLY A 24 -31.15 -3.16 -2.85
C GLY A 24 -31.07 -2.45 -1.52
N LEU A 25 -30.86 -3.25 -0.51
CA LEU A 25 -30.71 -2.84 0.87
C LEU A 25 -29.50 -3.54 1.46
N LEU A 26 -28.51 -2.76 1.93
CA LEU A 26 -27.36 -3.28 2.66
C LEU A 26 -27.44 -2.83 4.11
N ILE A 27 -27.35 -3.77 5.04
CA ILE A 27 -27.25 -3.49 6.48
C ILE A 27 -25.98 -4.13 7.02
N SER A 28 -25.17 -3.34 7.70
CA SER A 28 -23.94 -3.80 8.37
C SER A 28 -23.95 -3.43 9.85
N LYS A 29 -23.25 -4.21 10.67
CA LYS A 29 -22.95 -3.80 12.04
C LYS A 29 -21.86 -2.73 12.04
N VAL A 30 -22.00 -1.76 12.91
CA VAL A 30 -20.94 -0.78 13.19
C VAL A 30 -19.95 -1.43 14.15
N ILE A 31 -18.66 -1.24 13.91
CA ILE A 31 -17.60 -1.68 14.82
C ILE A 31 -17.72 -0.88 16.11
N ASP A 32 -17.76 -1.59 17.24
CA ASP A 32 -17.76 -0.95 18.56
C ASP A 32 -16.34 -0.49 18.89
N GLY A 33 -16.11 0.80 18.75
CA GLY A 33 -14.80 1.41 18.98
C GLY A 33 -14.69 2.82 18.43
N ARG A 34 -13.77 3.58 18.97
CA ARG A 34 -13.42 4.90 18.44
C ARG A 34 -12.45 4.74 17.29
N PHE A 35 -12.78 5.30 16.13
CA PHE A 35 -11.83 5.32 15.00
C PHE A 35 -10.55 6.07 15.42
N PRO A 36 -9.35 5.48 15.18
CA PRO A 36 -8.09 6.14 15.49
C PRO A 36 -7.94 7.48 14.75
N ASP A 37 -7.32 8.44 15.42
CA ASP A 37 -6.95 9.70 14.79
C ASP A 37 -5.81 9.45 13.80
N TYR A 38 -6.13 9.40 12.52
CA TYR A 38 -5.18 9.10 11.45
C TYR A 38 -4.03 10.13 11.37
N SER A 39 -4.27 11.38 11.78
CA SER A 39 -3.23 12.42 11.77
C SER A 39 -2.02 12.07 12.64
N LYS A 40 -2.23 11.22 13.66
CA LYS A 40 -1.17 10.74 14.56
C LYS A 40 -0.34 9.59 13.99
N VAL A 41 -0.81 8.94 12.92
CA VAL A 41 -0.11 7.83 12.27
C VAL A 41 0.57 8.24 10.97
N VAL A 42 0.23 9.42 10.43
CA VAL A 42 0.91 9.97 9.25
C VAL A 42 2.32 10.43 9.66
N PRO A 43 3.39 9.85 9.08
CA PRO A 43 4.75 10.22 9.44
C PRO A 43 5.07 11.63 8.91
N ALA A 44 5.68 12.47 9.76
CA ALA A 44 6.07 13.84 9.40
C ALA A 44 7.55 13.95 8.97
N ASP A 45 8.41 13.01 9.40
CA ASP A 45 9.88 13.14 9.29
C ASP A 45 10.48 12.20 8.23
N ASN A 46 9.70 11.71 7.30
CA ASN A 46 10.17 10.82 6.24
C ASN A 46 10.85 11.63 5.13
N ASN A 47 12.16 11.84 5.27
CA ASN A 47 12.97 12.70 4.42
C ASN A 47 13.76 11.97 3.32
N LYS A 48 13.78 10.63 3.33
CA LYS A 48 14.41 9.82 2.28
C LYS A 48 13.36 9.48 1.21
N ILE A 49 13.57 10.00 0.00
CA ILE A 49 12.59 9.89 -1.08
C ILE A 49 13.04 8.81 -2.06
N LEU A 50 12.21 7.79 -2.23
CA LEU A 50 12.36 6.74 -3.23
C LEU A 50 11.30 6.93 -4.30
N GLN A 51 11.73 7.17 -5.54
CA GLN A 51 10.84 7.24 -6.71
C GLN A 51 11.06 6.04 -7.61
N ILE A 52 9.98 5.34 -7.94
CA ILE A 52 10.00 4.11 -8.74
C ILE A 52 9.00 4.25 -9.88
N LYS A 53 9.33 3.75 -11.07
CA LYS A 53 8.33 3.60 -12.14
C LYS A 53 7.29 2.58 -11.72
N LEU A 54 6.02 2.99 -11.72
CA LEU A 54 4.92 2.18 -11.19
C LEU A 54 4.82 0.80 -11.85
N ASN A 55 4.88 0.76 -13.18
CA ASN A 55 4.75 -0.50 -13.92
C ASN A 55 5.91 -1.47 -13.65
N ASP A 56 7.14 -0.96 -13.53
CA ASP A 56 8.32 -1.78 -13.21
C ASP A 56 8.19 -2.33 -11.79
N PHE A 57 7.80 -1.48 -10.83
CA PHE A 57 7.57 -1.90 -9.44
C PHE A 57 6.52 -3.00 -9.33
N LYS A 58 5.34 -2.76 -9.90
CA LYS A 58 4.22 -3.71 -9.85
C LYS A 58 4.59 -5.07 -10.42
N LYS A 59 5.14 -5.09 -11.65
CA LYS A 59 5.55 -6.33 -12.31
C LYS A 59 6.67 -7.06 -11.56
N SER A 60 7.64 -6.34 -10.98
CA SER A 60 8.72 -6.97 -10.23
C SER A 60 8.23 -7.55 -8.90
N VAL A 61 7.35 -6.85 -8.19
CA VAL A 61 6.72 -7.40 -6.99
C VAL A 61 5.91 -8.65 -7.33
N GLU A 62 5.06 -8.61 -8.37
CA GLU A 62 4.27 -9.76 -8.83
C GLU A 62 5.16 -10.98 -9.16
N ARG A 63 6.31 -10.79 -9.83
CA ARG A 63 7.23 -11.90 -10.14
C ARG A 63 7.91 -12.46 -8.89
N VAL A 64 8.41 -11.60 -8.02
CA VAL A 64 9.14 -12.04 -6.82
C VAL A 64 8.25 -12.82 -5.86
N ILE A 65 6.98 -12.45 -5.75
CA ILE A 65 6.05 -13.14 -4.84
C ILE A 65 5.53 -14.47 -5.35
N THR A 66 5.82 -14.86 -6.60
CA THR A 66 5.40 -16.16 -7.14
C THR A 66 6.00 -17.35 -6.39
N VAL A 67 7.13 -17.15 -5.69
CA VAL A 67 7.74 -18.18 -4.84
C VAL A 67 7.05 -18.32 -3.47
N SER A 68 6.16 -17.38 -3.13
CA SER A 68 5.37 -17.37 -1.89
C SER A 68 4.05 -18.09 -2.10
N SER A 69 3.79 -19.16 -1.36
CA SER A 69 2.54 -19.93 -1.50
C SER A 69 1.31 -19.20 -0.94
N ASP A 70 1.48 -18.34 0.06
CA ASP A 70 0.39 -17.72 0.81
C ASP A 70 0.43 -16.18 0.82
N HIS A 71 1.37 -15.55 0.12
CA HIS A 71 1.66 -14.12 0.16
C HIS A 71 1.86 -13.57 1.60
N LYS A 72 2.26 -14.44 2.52
CA LYS A 72 2.51 -14.09 3.94
C LYS A 72 3.96 -13.74 4.21
N GLU A 73 4.86 -14.21 3.34
CA GLU A 73 6.26 -13.86 3.45
C GLU A 73 6.45 -12.37 3.18
N GLY A 74 7.31 -11.75 3.99
CA GLY A 74 7.67 -10.36 3.80
C GLY A 74 8.43 -10.16 2.50
N LEU A 75 8.02 -9.18 1.71
CA LEU A 75 8.82 -8.66 0.61
C LEU A 75 9.93 -7.78 1.20
N LYS A 76 11.17 -8.22 1.05
CA LYS A 76 12.34 -7.46 1.46
C LYS A 76 12.75 -6.51 0.34
N MET A 77 12.97 -5.26 0.68
CA MET A 77 13.42 -4.19 -0.19
C MET A 77 14.79 -3.72 0.31
N PHE A 78 15.85 -4.00 -0.43
CA PHE A 78 17.15 -3.38 -0.22
C PHE A 78 17.30 -2.20 -1.18
N ILE A 79 17.34 -1.00 -0.62
CA ILE A 79 17.35 0.26 -1.35
C ILE A 79 18.77 0.83 -1.25
N SER A 80 19.39 1.08 -2.38
CA SER A 80 20.67 1.75 -2.48
C SER A 80 20.62 2.83 -3.56
N LYS A 81 21.70 3.57 -3.74
CA LYS A 81 21.74 4.63 -4.74
C LYS A 81 21.30 4.11 -6.10
N ASP A 82 20.22 4.67 -6.63
CA ASP A 82 19.61 4.40 -7.93
C ASP A 82 19.22 2.94 -8.19
N SER A 83 19.18 2.10 -7.14
CA SER A 83 18.88 0.68 -7.25
C SER A 83 17.95 0.20 -6.14
N LEU A 84 17.01 -0.67 -6.48
CA LEU A 84 16.14 -1.36 -5.55
C LEU A 84 16.18 -2.86 -5.86
N LYS A 85 16.65 -3.64 -4.88
CA LYS A 85 16.58 -5.11 -4.91
C LYS A 85 15.35 -5.55 -4.12
N LEU A 86 14.48 -6.29 -4.77
CA LEU A 86 13.33 -6.96 -4.17
C LEU A 86 13.67 -8.43 -3.95
N SER A 87 13.35 -8.97 -2.78
CA SER A 87 13.53 -10.41 -2.53
C SER A 87 12.44 -10.97 -1.61
N VAL A 88 12.06 -12.21 -1.89
CA VAL A 88 11.21 -13.05 -1.03
C VAL A 88 11.91 -14.40 -0.90
N ASN A 89 12.02 -14.89 0.31
CA ASN A 89 12.56 -16.22 0.59
C ASN A 89 11.48 -17.09 1.22
N ASN A 90 11.21 -18.23 0.59
CA ASN A 90 10.33 -19.25 1.10
C ASN A 90 11.11 -20.56 1.25
N PRO A 91 11.23 -21.12 2.46
CA PRO A 91 12.01 -22.34 2.71
C PRO A 91 11.60 -23.55 1.87
N ASN A 92 10.35 -23.59 1.41
CA ASN A 92 9.81 -24.72 0.66
C ASN A 92 9.85 -24.52 -0.87
N SER A 93 9.83 -23.28 -1.34
CA SER A 93 9.66 -22.94 -2.76
C SER A 93 10.88 -22.22 -3.36
N GLY A 94 11.83 -21.80 -2.51
CA GLY A 94 13.06 -21.14 -2.95
C GLY A 94 13.03 -19.61 -2.77
N GLU A 95 13.90 -18.93 -3.49
CA GLU A 95 14.10 -17.48 -3.41
C GLU A 95 13.73 -16.81 -4.73
N GLY A 96 12.97 -15.71 -4.63
CA GLY A 96 12.71 -14.79 -5.73
C GLY A 96 13.50 -13.51 -5.56
N ILE A 97 14.21 -13.08 -6.60
CA ILE A 97 15.02 -11.85 -6.58
C ILE A 97 14.78 -11.06 -7.86
N GLU A 98 14.56 -9.75 -7.72
CA GLU A 98 14.47 -8.80 -8.81
C GLU A 98 15.26 -7.53 -8.47
N ASN A 99 15.85 -6.91 -9.49
CA ASN A 99 16.52 -5.62 -9.35
C ASN A 99 15.89 -4.63 -10.33
N ILE A 100 15.54 -3.47 -9.84
CA ILE A 100 14.94 -2.41 -10.65
C ILE A 100 15.68 -1.09 -10.42
N ASN A 101 15.74 -0.28 -11.47
CA ASN A 101 16.30 1.05 -11.40
C ASN A 101 15.27 1.99 -10.77
N VAL A 102 15.74 2.80 -9.83
CA VAL A 102 14.92 3.77 -9.09
C VAL A 102 15.64 5.11 -9.02
N LYS A 103 15.00 6.13 -8.48
CA LYS A 103 15.67 7.36 -8.05
C LYS A 103 15.71 7.38 -6.54
N PHE A 104 16.90 7.21 -5.99
CA PHE A 104 17.17 7.27 -4.56
C PHE A 104 18.57 7.81 -4.33
N ASN A 105 18.71 8.78 -3.42
CA ASN A 105 19.98 9.42 -3.10
C ASN A 105 20.09 9.66 -1.58
N SER A 106 20.03 8.58 -0.82
CA SER A 106 20.21 8.57 0.63
C SER A 106 21.02 7.33 1.02
N ASP A 107 21.29 7.15 2.30
CA ASP A 107 21.99 5.97 2.81
C ASP A 107 21.22 4.69 2.49
N ASP A 108 21.96 3.62 2.23
CA ASP A 108 21.41 2.30 1.97
C ASP A 108 20.47 1.86 3.11
N MET A 109 19.38 1.20 2.73
CA MET A 109 18.37 0.78 3.69
C MET A 109 17.78 -0.58 3.30
N GLU A 110 17.60 -1.45 4.28
CA GLU A 110 16.82 -2.67 4.14
C GLU A 110 15.52 -2.53 4.94
N ILE A 111 14.38 -2.73 4.29
CA ILE A 111 13.05 -2.61 4.88
C ILE A 111 12.14 -3.68 4.28
N SER A 112 11.18 -4.18 5.06
CA SER A 112 10.31 -5.26 4.60
C SER A 112 8.85 -4.92 4.78
N PHE A 113 8.02 -5.39 3.84
CA PHE A 113 6.58 -5.14 3.84
C PHE A 113 5.78 -6.38 3.50
N ASN A 114 4.52 -6.38 3.88
CA ASN A 114 3.56 -7.30 3.30
C ASN A 114 3.37 -6.96 1.81
N SER A 115 3.73 -7.90 0.94
CA SER A 115 3.70 -7.71 -0.51
C SER A 115 2.30 -7.36 -1.04
N ARG A 116 1.26 -7.93 -0.42
CA ARG A 116 -0.12 -7.68 -0.81
C ARG A 116 -0.51 -6.21 -0.64
N TYR A 117 -0.12 -5.59 0.48
CA TYR A 117 -0.40 -4.17 0.70
C TYR A 117 0.28 -3.29 -0.36
N LEU A 118 1.52 -3.62 -0.74
CA LEU A 118 2.22 -2.87 -1.79
C LEU A 118 1.55 -3.01 -3.17
N ILE A 119 1.05 -4.21 -3.51
CA ILE A 119 0.31 -4.44 -4.75
C ILE A 119 -1.04 -3.71 -4.73
N ASP A 120 -1.77 -3.81 -3.62
CA ASP A 120 -3.07 -3.15 -3.48
C ASP A 120 -2.92 -1.63 -3.65
N ILE A 121 -1.91 -1.02 -3.01
CA ILE A 121 -1.60 0.41 -3.17
C ILE A 121 -1.18 0.74 -4.59
N ALA A 122 -0.23 -0.01 -5.16
CA ALA A 122 0.24 0.21 -6.52
C ALA A 122 -0.88 0.08 -7.57
N SER A 123 -1.95 -0.63 -7.25
CA SER A 123 -3.13 -0.75 -8.12
C SER A 123 -4.07 0.46 -8.07
N GLN A 124 -3.93 1.33 -7.08
CA GLN A 124 -4.71 2.56 -6.92
C GLN A 124 -3.99 3.80 -7.43
N ILE A 125 -2.69 3.70 -7.74
CA ILE A 125 -1.89 4.81 -8.24
C ILE A 125 -2.09 4.93 -9.75
N GLU A 126 -2.36 6.12 -10.23
CA GLU A 126 -2.61 6.42 -11.64
C GLU A 126 -1.41 7.08 -12.33
N SER A 127 -0.48 7.67 -11.57
CA SER A 127 0.72 8.29 -12.14
C SER A 127 1.73 7.24 -12.63
N GLU A 128 2.64 7.66 -13.52
CA GLU A 128 3.71 6.80 -14.06
C GLU A 128 4.73 6.36 -12.99
N SER A 129 4.76 7.04 -11.84
CA SER A 129 5.73 6.79 -10.78
C SER A 129 5.05 6.79 -9.42
N ILE A 130 5.48 5.87 -8.56
CA ILE A 130 5.16 5.82 -7.14
C ILE A 130 6.25 6.53 -6.34
N ILE A 131 5.85 7.31 -5.35
CA ILE A 131 6.76 7.97 -4.41
C ILE A 131 6.60 7.30 -3.04
N ILE A 132 7.72 6.87 -2.48
CA ILE A 132 7.78 6.30 -1.13
C ILE A 132 8.70 7.17 -0.28
N ASN A 133 8.14 7.80 0.74
CA ASN A 133 8.87 8.59 1.71
C ASN A 133 9.23 7.71 2.91
N LEU A 134 10.51 7.62 3.22
CA LEU A 134 11.11 6.73 4.20
C LEU A 134 11.86 7.54 5.27
N LYS A 135 12.01 6.96 6.45
CA LYS A 135 12.86 7.48 7.53
C LYS A 135 13.92 6.46 7.91
N ASP A 136 13.50 5.35 8.43
CA ASP A 136 14.31 4.22 8.91
C ASP A 136 13.56 2.89 8.69
N PRO A 137 14.21 1.72 8.87
CA PRO A 137 13.59 0.42 8.61
C PRO A 137 12.40 0.06 9.51
N GLY A 138 12.20 0.74 10.62
CA GLY A 138 11.14 0.44 11.60
C GLY A 138 10.00 1.43 11.61
N SER A 139 10.15 2.57 10.94
CA SER A 139 9.14 3.63 10.91
C SER A 139 8.12 3.43 9.79
N PRO A 140 6.87 3.90 9.98
CA PRO A 140 5.87 3.88 8.92
C PRO A 140 6.37 4.61 7.68
N VAL A 141 6.06 4.11 6.50
CA VAL A 141 6.34 4.80 5.23
C VAL A 141 5.10 5.49 4.70
N LEU A 142 5.30 6.59 4.00
CA LEU A 142 4.26 7.31 3.29
C LEU A 142 4.40 7.05 1.79
N ILE A 143 3.36 6.52 1.17
CA ILE A 143 3.31 6.27 -0.27
C ILE A 143 2.30 7.24 -0.88
N SER A 144 2.68 7.92 -1.94
CA SER A 144 1.85 8.93 -2.59
C SER A 144 1.83 8.79 -4.11
N ASP A 145 0.74 9.25 -4.69
CA ASP A 145 0.54 9.41 -6.12
C ASP A 145 0.87 10.85 -6.52
N LEU A 146 1.70 11.03 -7.55
CA LEU A 146 2.01 12.36 -8.08
C LEU A 146 0.83 13.02 -8.80
N SER A 147 -0.13 12.23 -9.28
CA SER A 147 -1.34 12.71 -9.96
C SER A 147 -2.43 13.18 -9.00
N ASP A 148 -2.46 12.66 -7.77
CA ASP A 148 -3.43 13.03 -6.74
C ASP A 148 -2.75 13.40 -5.42
N LYS A 149 -2.61 14.71 -5.19
CA LYS A 149 -2.01 15.24 -3.95
C LYS A 149 -2.85 15.03 -2.69
N ASN A 150 -4.11 14.64 -2.84
CA ASN A 150 -5.02 14.43 -1.71
C ASN A 150 -5.04 12.96 -1.26
N SER A 151 -4.42 12.07 -2.04
CA SER A 151 -4.35 10.64 -1.75
C SER A 151 -2.95 10.25 -1.27
N PHE A 152 -2.91 9.57 -0.14
CA PHE A 152 -1.69 8.98 0.39
C PHE A 152 -1.99 7.71 1.18
N HIS A 153 -1.01 6.84 1.27
CA HIS A 153 -1.10 5.58 1.99
C HIS A 153 0.02 5.50 3.02
N VAL A 154 -0.33 5.09 4.23
CA VAL A 154 0.65 4.83 5.31
C VAL A 154 0.78 3.33 5.49
N VAL A 155 2.01 2.83 5.39
CA VAL A 155 2.30 1.39 5.52
C VAL A 155 3.32 1.15 6.61
N MET A 156 2.99 0.25 7.51
CA MET A 156 3.93 -0.21 8.54
C MET A 156 4.86 -1.28 7.96
N PRO A 157 6.17 -1.17 8.17
CA PRO A 157 7.09 -2.24 7.82
C PRO A 157 6.88 -3.48 8.69
N MET A 158 7.26 -4.63 8.15
CA MET A 158 7.32 -5.88 8.89
C MET A 158 8.69 -6.03 9.55
N LYS A 159 8.70 -6.54 10.78
CA LYS A 159 9.92 -7.06 11.39
C LYS A 159 10.09 -8.50 10.90
N ILE A 160 11.18 -8.75 10.19
CA ILE A 160 11.60 -10.09 9.76
C ILE A 160 12.77 -10.52 10.63
#